data_6a1aced900006b7919efb7a96c51d290
#
_entry.id   6a1aced900006b7919efb7a96c51d290
#
_cell.length_a   1.000
_cell.length_b   1.000
_cell.length_c   1.000
_cell.angle_alpha   90.00
_cell.angle_beta   90.00
_cell.angle_gamma   90.00
#
_symmetry.space_group_name_H-M   'P 1'
#
loop_
_entity.id
_entity.type
_entity.pdbx_description
1 polymer ?
#
loop_
_entity_poly.entity_id
_entity_poly.type
_entity_poly.pdbx_seq_one_letter_code
_entity_poly.pdbx_strand_id
1 'polypeptide(L)'
;ESSTSASKEFLGLEYAQYAKADVDFRYHFNFGRNKEQKIATRLFAGYGLAYGNSDVVPFVKQYFSGGPYSVRAFNIRSLGPGTYADTTSEDNSSFFDRTGNIRLEANIEYRFPIYSFFKGAVFADAGNVWNSVGNPSFNGQDKFTSNFINELGMGAGVGLRIDVQGFVIRFDLAAPFHDPGLPEGERLDFRFDDPVLNFAIGYSF
;
A
#
# COMPACT_ATOMS: atom_id res chain seq x y z
N GLU A 1 -25.66 -32.75 5.93
CA GLU A 1 -26.29 -31.95 7.01
C GLU A 1 -25.45 -30.70 7.20
N SER A 2 -25.90 -29.57 6.61
CA SER A 2 -25.32 -28.27 6.87
C SER A 2 -25.75 -27.84 8.27
N SER A 3 -24.87 -27.87 9.22
CA SER A 3 -25.10 -27.24 10.52
C SER A 3 -25.18 -25.73 10.27
N THR A 4 -26.36 -25.18 10.16
CA THR A 4 -26.66 -23.76 10.28
C THR A 4 -26.31 -23.35 11.71
N SER A 5 -25.07 -22.94 11.95
CA SER A 5 -24.72 -22.26 13.19
C SER A 5 -25.54 -20.98 13.24
N ALA A 6 -26.41 -20.84 14.24
CA ALA A 6 -27.20 -19.62 14.44
C ALA A 6 -26.24 -18.43 14.52
N SER A 7 -26.51 -17.39 13.73
CA SER A 7 -25.73 -16.16 13.78
C SER A 7 -25.81 -15.54 15.20
N LYS A 8 -24.70 -15.00 15.67
CA LYS A 8 -24.67 -14.34 16.98
C LYS A 8 -25.21 -12.92 16.85
N GLU A 9 -26.11 -12.57 17.73
CA GLU A 9 -26.74 -11.27 17.77
C GLU A 9 -26.41 -10.51 19.05
N PHE A 10 -26.30 -9.21 18.93
CA PHE A 10 -26.25 -8.28 20.07
C PHE A 10 -27.39 -7.28 19.93
N LEU A 11 -28.29 -7.25 20.93
CA LEU A 11 -29.53 -6.45 20.90
C LEU A 11 -30.41 -6.71 19.66
N GLY A 12 -30.44 -7.98 19.17
CA GLY A 12 -31.24 -8.36 18.00
C GLY A 12 -30.62 -7.97 16.64
N LEU A 13 -29.34 -7.56 16.62
CA LEU A 13 -28.61 -7.22 15.42
C LEU A 13 -27.42 -8.15 15.26
N GLU A 14 -27.25 -8.70 14.07
CA GLU A 14 -26.06 -9.45 13.71
C GLU A 14 -24.83 -8.52 13.67
N TYR A 15 -23.71 -8.97 14.20
CA TYR A 15 -22.45 -8.22 14.21
C TYR A 15 -21.32 -8.97 13.52
N ALA A 16 -20.45 -8.21 12.85
CA ALA A 16 -19.28 -8.75 12.20
C ALA A 16 -18.21 -9.15 13.22
N GLN A 17 -17.63 -10.35 13.03
CA GLN A 17 -16.56 -10.87 13.85
C GLN A 17 -15.27 -10.98 13.02
N TYR A 18 -14.22 -10.30 13.45
CA TYR A 18 -12.91 -10.36 12.81
C TYR A 18 -11.80 -10.13 13.82
N ALA A 19 -10.61 -10.61 13.50
CA ALA A 19 -9.35 -10.29 14.17
C ALA A 19 -8.39 -9.66 13.16
N LYS A 20 -7.60 -8.68 13.60
CA LYS A 20 -6.63 -7.98 12.75
C LYS A 20 -5.33 -7.80 13.51
N ALA A 21 -4.22 -8.09 12.86
CA ALA A 21 -2.87 -7.91 13.41
C ALA A 21 -1.97 -7.24 12.39
N ASP A 22 -1.18 -6.27 12.86
CA ASP A 22 -0.23 -5.49 12.04
C ASP A 22 1.15 -5.54 12.69
N VAL A 23 2.17 -5.65 11.84
CA VAL A 23 3.57 -5.43 12.21
C VAL A 23 4.11 -4.31 11.32
N ASP A 24 4.58 -3.23 11.94
CA ASP A 24 5.19 -2.08 11.26
C ASP A 24 6.60 -1.88 11.84
N PHE A 25 7.59 -2.42 11.15
CA PHE A 25 9.00 -2.32 11.53
C PHE A 25 9.63 -1.15 10.80
N ARG A 26 10.23 -0.20 11.54
CA ARG A 26 10.89 0.99 11.00
C ARG A 26 12.32 1.06 11.55
N TYR A 27 13.26 1.31 10.64
CA TYR A 27 14.66 1.49 11.01
C TYR A 27 15.22 2.75 10.37
N HIS A 28 15.90 3.56 11.18
CA HIS A 28 16.48 4.83 10.76
C HIS A 28 17.98 4.81 11.04
N PHE A 29 18.78 4.95 10.00
CA PHE A 29 20.23 5.04 10.09
C PHE A 29 20.70 6.43 9.71
N ASN A 30 21.29 7.17 10.67
CA ASN A 30 21.81 8.50 10.46
C ASN A 30 23.33 8.43 10.24
N PHE A 31 23.84 9.12 9.24
CA PHE A 31 25.26 9.12 8.87
C PHE A 31 25.67 10.45 8.22
N GLY A 32 26.92 10.52 7.76
CA GLY A 32 27.48 11.73 7.19
C GLY A 32 27.97 12.74 8.25
N ARG A 33 28.43 13.89 7.76
CA ARG A 33 28.92 14.97 8.63
C ARG A 33 27.74 15.50 9.44
N ASN A 34 27.90 15.59 10.77
CA ASN A 34 26.83 15.98 11.72
C ASN A 34 25.58 15.09 11.70
N LYS A 35 25.60 13.88 11.14
CA LYS A 35 24.45 12.96 11.04
C LYS A 35 23.24 13.57 10.30
N GLU A 36 23.51 14.44 9.34
CA GLU A 36 22.44 15.12 8.58
C GLU A 36 21.82 14.26 7.48
N GLN A 37 22.53 13.18 7.09
CA GLN A 37 22.03 12.22 6.12
C GLN A 37 21.32 11.07 6.85
N LYS A 38 20.26 10.56 6.26
CA LYS A 38 19.45 9.49 6.86
C LYS A 38 19.00 8.48 5.81
N ILE A 39 19.17 7.21 6.09
CA ILE A 39 18.42 6.14 5.43
C ILE A 39 17.30 5.72 6.37
N ALA A 40 16.07 5.79 5.89
CA ALA A 40 14.88 5.29 6.57
C ALA A 40 14.35 4.09 5.81
N THR A 41 14.00 3.03 6.53
CA THR A 41 13.41 1.82 5.97
C THR A 41 12.15 1.47 6.75
N ARG A 42 11.18 0.87 6.07
CA ARG A 42 9.96 0.36 6.66
C ARG A 42 9.60 -0.98 6.05
N LEU A 43 9.19 -1.93 6.87
CA LEU A 43 8.55 -3.17 6.47
C LEU A 43 7.21 -3.26 7.20
N PHE A 44 6.16 -3.42 6.43
CA PHE A 44 4.81 -3.56 6.97
C PHE A 44 4.21 -4.89 6.53
N ALA A 45 3.63 -5.61 7.47
CA ALA A 45 2.82 -6.80 7.22
C ALA A 45 1.55 -6.74 8.05
N GLY A 46 0.41 -6.88 7.40
CA GLY A 46 -0.90 -6.87 8.04
C GLY A 46 -1.75 -8.06 7.58
N TYR A 47 -2.51 -8.63 8.51
CA TYR A 47 -3.44 -9.72 8.25
C TYR A 47 -4.75 -9.53 9.00
N GLY A 48 -5.87 -9.65 8.29
CA GLY A 48 -7.22 -9.64 8.84
C GLY A 48 -7.91 -10.99 8.62
N LEU A 49 -8.46 -11.56 9.68
CA LEU A 49 -9.21 -12.82 9.66
C LEU A 49 -10.66 -12.55 10.06
N ALA A 50 -11.60 -12.88 9.18
CA ALA A 50 -13.02 -12.96 9.52
C ALA A 50 -13.35 -14.33 10.10
N TYR A 51 -14.27 -14.36 11.04
CA TYR A 51 -14.75 -15.61 11.68
C TYR A 51 -16.18 -15.45 12.20
N GLY A 52 -16.78 -16.57 12.61
CA GLY A 52 -18.11 -16.59 13.22
C GLY A 52 -19.19 -16.15 12.24
N ASN A 53 -19.83 -14.99 12.49
CA ASN A 53 -20.90 -14.45 11.63
C ASN A 53 -20.39 -13.82 10.32
N SER A 54 -19.08 -13.73 10.12
CA SER A 54 -18.51 -12.99 8.98
C SER A 54 -17.62 -13.88 8.15
N ASP A 55 -17.87 -13.93 6.84
CA ASP A 55 -17.01 -14.60 5.87
C ASP A 55 -15.87 -13.67 5.38
N VAL A 56 -16.07 -12.37 5.51
CA VAL A 56 -15.11 -11.34 5.08
C VAL A 56 -14.90 -10.28 6.17
N VAL A 57 -13.70 -9.72 6.21
CA VAL A 57 -13.41 -8.56 7.07
C VAL A 57 -14.23 -7.37 6.58
N PRO A 58 -14.91 -6.62 7.46
CA PRO A 58 -15.67 -5.45 7.06
C PRO A 58 -14.83 -4.48 6.24
N PHE A 59 -15.40 -3.95 5.16
CA PHE A 59 -14.72 -3.08 4.20
C PHE A 59 -13.89 -1.96 4.84
N VAL A 60 -14.48 -1.24 5.81
CA VAL A 60 -13.82 -0.15 6.55
C VAL A 60 -12.63 -0.58 7.40
N LYS A 61 -12.43 -1.89 7.57
CA LYS A 61 -11.32 -2.50 8.32
C LYS A 61 -10.32 -3.22 7.45
N GLN A 62 -10.59 -3.35 6.15
CA GLN A 62 -9.66 -3.91 5.19
C GLN A 62 -8.47 -2.98 4.96
N TYR A 63 -7.40 -3.53 4.39
CA TYR A 63 -6.23 -2.77 3.98
C TYR A 63 -6.38 -2.27 2.56
N PHE A 64 -5.65 -1.20 2.27
CA PHE A 64 -5.44 -0.69 0.92
C PHE A 64 -3.95 -0.37 0.71
N SER A 65 -3.51 -0.26 -0.54
CA SER A 65 -2.15 0.13 -0.92
C SER A 65 -2.18 1.23 -1.98
N GLY A 66 -1.07 1.99 -2.06
CA GLY A 66 -0.93 3.20 -2.87
C GLY A 66 -1.10 4.49 -2.07
N GLY A 67 -0.50 5.56 -2.58
CA GLY A 67 -0.55 6.90 -1.99
C GLY A 67 0.67 7.27 -1.16
N PRO A 68 0.68 8.51 -0.60
CA PRO A 68 1.86 9.15 -0.03
C PRO A 68 2.46 8.47 1.21
N TYR A 69 1.74 7.59 1.88
CA TYR A 69 2.17 6.84 3.06
C TYR A 69 2.26 5.33 2.81
N SER A 70 2.25 4.92 1.57
CA SER A 70 2.27 3.54 1.11
C SER A 70 3.24 3.39 -0.06
N VAL A 71 2.81 2.91 -1.22
CA VAL A 71 3.58 2.84 -2.46
C VAL A 71 3.30 4.11 -3.27
N ARG A 72 4.21 5.09 -3.21
CA ARG A 72 4.00 6.47 -3.71
C ARG A 72 3.85 6.59 -5.21
N ALA A 73 4.29 5.58 -5.97
CA ALA A 73 4.14 5.53 -7.42
C ALA A 73 2.72 5.18 -7.90
N PHE A 74 1.82 4.86 -6.98
CA PHE A 74 0.42 4.53 -7.26
C PHE A 74 -0.51 5.50 -6.53
N ASN A 75 -1.62 5.86 -7.14
CA ASN A 75 -2.64 6.68 -6.49
C ASN A 75 -3.20 6.01 -5.24
N ILE A 76 -3.81 6.80 -4.35
CA ILE A 76 -4.42 6.28 -3.13
C ILE A 76 -5.43 5.19 -3.49
N ARG A 77 -5.29 3.99 -2.86
CA ARG A 77 -6.18 2.84 -3.05
C ARG A 77 -6.28 2.31 -4.49
N SER A 78 -5.28 2.58 -5.33
CA SER A 78 -5.30 2.12 -6.72
C SER A 78 -4.50 0.84 -6.96
N LEU A 79 -3.72 0.38 -5.97
CA LEU A 79 -2.86 -0.79 -6.09
C LEU A 79 -3.52 -2.03 -5.49
N GLY A 80 -3.61 -3.10 -6.28
CA GLY A 80 -4.20 -4.39 -5.89
C GLY A 80 -5.73 -4.46 -6.14
N PRO A 81 -6.43 -5.44 -5.55
CA PRO A 81 -5.84 -6.60 -4.83
C PRO A 81 -5.16 -7.59 -5.79
N GLY A 82 -3.97 -8.06 -5.38
CA GLY A 82 -3.17 -8.98 -6.18
C GLY A 82 -2.81 -8.44 -7.55
N THR A 83 -3.15 -9.18 -8.59
CA THR A 83 -2.92 -8.79 -10.00
C THR A 83 -4.17 -8.23 -10.69
N TYR A 84 -5.22 -7.96 -9.93
CA TYR A 84 -6.46 -7.44 -10.51
C TYR A 84 -6.24 -6.06 -11.16
N ALA A 85 -6.61 -5.97 -12.44
CA ALA A 85 -6.69 -4.73 -13.19
C ALA A 85 -8.13 -4.54 -13.66
N ASP A 86 -8.67 -3.34 -13.46
CA ASP A 86 -9.96 -2.97 -14.02
C ASP A 86 -9.79 -2.58 -15.48
N THR A 87 -10.08 -3.51 -16.39
CA THR A 87 -9.98 -3.29 -17.84
C THR A 87 -11.30 -2.81 -18.46
N THR A 88 -12.36 -2.64 -17.66
CA THR A 88 -13.72 -2.43 -18.16
C THR A 88 -14.16 -0.97 -18.18
N SER A 89 -13.39 -0.06 -17.62
CA SER A 89 -13.76 1.36 -17.58
C SER A 89 -12.83 2.23 -18.41
N GLU A 90 -13.25 2.59 -19.62
CA GLU A 90 -12.70 3.76 -20.36
C GLU A 90 -12.98 5.07 -19.60
N ASP A 91 -13.94 5.07 -18.68
CA ASP A 91 -14.20 6.15 -17.73
C ASP A 91 -13.57 5.84 -16.38
N ASN A 92 -12.61 6.66 -15.99
CA ASN A 92 -11.88 6.65 -14.69
C ASN A 92 -12.79 6.83 -13.45
N SER A 93 -14.05 6.46 -13.50
CA SER A 93 -15.05 6.70 -12.46
C SER A 93 -15.48 5.47 -11.67
N SER A 94 -15.01 4.26 -11.98
CA SER A 94 -15.24 3.13 -11.07
C SER A 94 -14.28 3.20 -9.88
N PHE A 95 -14.69 3.96 -8.90
CA PHE A 95 -14.11 4.04 -7.56
C PHE A 95 -14.35 2.70 -6.84
N PHE A 96 -13.88 1.60 -7.41
CA PHE A 96 -13.79 0.36 -6.65
C PHE A 96 -12.59 0.50 -5.73
N ASP A 97 -12.87 0.75 -4.48
CA ASP A 97 -11.89 0.71 -3.42
C ASP A 97 -11.17 -0.65 -3.45
N ARG A 98 -9.97 -0.66 -3.98
CA ARG A 98 -9.13 -1.83 -4.08
C ARG A 98 -8.57 -2.17 -2.72
N THR A 99 -9.23 -3.09 -2.04
CA THR A 99 -8.91 -3.46 -0.66
C THR A 99 -8.67 -4.97 -0.54
N GLY A 100 -8.02 -5.37 0.53
CA GLY A 100 -7.77 -6.76 0.86
C GLY A 100 -7.61 -6.97 2.37
N ASN A 101 -7.58 -8.23 2.80
CA ASN A 101 -7.35 -8.58 4.19
C ASN A 101 -5.89 -8.94 4.52
N ILE A 102 -5.02 -8.93 3.50
CA ILE A 102 -3.56 -9.07 3.64
C ILE A 102 -2.90 -7.83 3.02
N ARG A 103 -1.87 -7.27 3.68
CA ARG A 103 -1.06 -6.17 3.14
C ARG A 103 0.40 -6.41 3.45
N LEU A 104 1.25 -6.31 2.42
CA LEU A 104 2.70 -6.32 2.57
C LEU A 104 3.27 -5.07 1.91
N GLU A 105 4.20 -4.39 2.59
CA GLU A 105 4.90 -3.23 2.05
C GLU A 105 6.36 -3.19 2.53
N ALA A 106 7.22 -2.70 1.65
CA ALA A 106 8.62 -2.38 1.92
C ALA A 106 8.92 -1.01 1.33
N ASN A 107 9.50 -0.13 2.15
CA ASN A 107 9.87 1.22 1.74
C ASN A 107 11.31 1.50 2.15
N ILE A 108 12.06 2.18 1.30
CA ILE A 108 13.40 2.69 1.59
C ILE A 108 13.50 4.13 1.10
N GLU A 109 14.07 5.00 1.92
CA GLU A 109 14.23 6.41 1.59
C GLU A 109 15.58 6.93 2.09
N TYR A 110 16.38 7.48 1.18
CA TYR A 110 17.58 8.22 1.50
C TYR A 110 17.28 9.71 1.52
N ARG A 111 17.51 10.35 2.66
CA ARG A 111 17.30 11.78 2.92
C ARG A 111 18.64 12.48 3.07
N PHE A 112 18.80 13.63 2.40
CA PHE A 112 20.02 14.43 2.46
C PHE A 112 19.70 15.92 2.52
N PRO A 113 20.57 16.73 3.21
CA PRO A 113 20.38 18.18 3.27
C PRO A 113 20.69 18.79 1.89
N ILE A 114 19.89 19.77 1.49
CA ILE A 114 20.14 20.61 0.32
C ILE A 114 20.64 21.98 0.80
N TYR A 115 19.78 22.70 1.53
CA TYR A 115 20.11 24.01 2.05
C TYR A 115 19.15 24.39 3.19
N SER A 116 19.68 24.80 4.34
CA SER A 116 18.89 25.22 5.51
C SER A 116 17.80 24.19 5.87
N PHE A 117 16.53 24.55 5.76
CA PHE A 117 15.37 23.69 6.04
C PHE A 117 14.92 22.82 4.85
N PHE A 118 15.59 22.93 3.70
CA PHE A 118 15.31 22.09 2.53
C PHE A 118 16.13 20.80 2.57
N LYS A 119 15.45 19.67 2.48
CA LYS A 119 16.05 18.33 2.37
C LYS A 119 15.55 17.64 1.11
N GLY A 120 16.47 16.99 0.40
CA GLY A 120 16.14 16.09 -0.70
C GLY A 120 15.89 14.67 -0.22
N ALA A 121 15.17 13.89 -1.01
CA ALA A 121 15.09 12.46 -0.83
C ALA A 121 15.07 11.72 -2.16
N VAL A 122 15.60 10.50 -2.13
CA VAL A 122 15.42 9.49 -3.17
C VAL A 122 14.84 8.26 -2.49
N PHE A 123 13.87 7.63 -3.12
CA PHE A 123 13.16 6.53 -2.49
C PHE A 123 12.74 5.45 -3.48
N ALA A 124 12.49 4.26 -2.94
CA ALA A 124 11.83 3.17 -3.62
C ALA A 124 10.81 2.53 -2.67
N ASP A 125 9.66 2.19 -3.21
CA ASP A 125 8.54 1.56 -2.50
C ASP A 125 8.12 0.30 -3.25
N ALA A 126 7.72 -0.72 -2.50
CA ALA A 126 7.12 -1.94 -3.00
C ALA A 126 5.98 -2.35 -2.08
N GLY A 127 4.88 -2.87 -2.63
CA GLY A 127 3.79 -3.37 -1.80
C GLY A 127 2.59 -3.80 -2.62
N ASN A 128 1.64 -4.40 -1.94
CA ASN A 128 0.32 -4.74 -2.49
C ASN A 128 -0.64 -5.16 -1.36
N VAL A 129 -1.90 -5.35 -1.70
CA VAL A 129 -2.92 -5.99 -0.87
C VAL A 129 -3.46 -7.23 -1.57
N TRP A 130 -3.94 -8.18 -0.78
CA TRP A 130 -4.55 -9.44 -1.28
C TRP A 130 -5.69 -9.86 -0.39
N ASN A 131 -6.45 -10.83 -0.87
CA ASN A 131 -7.41 -11.58 -0.07
C ASN A 131 -6.88 -12.99 0.26
N SER A 132 -7.13 -13.46 1.47
CA SER A 132 -6.80 -14.83 1.88
C SER A 132 -7.72 -15.85 1.20
N VAL A 133 -8.97 -15.45 0.96
CA VAL A 133 -9.95 -16.21 0.21
C VAL A 133 -10.27 -15.39 -1.04
N GLY A 134 -10.05 -15.97 -2.22
CA GLY A 134 -10.30 -15.26 -3.48
C GLY A 134 -11.78 -14.91 -3.63
N ASN A 135 -12.05 -13.71 -4.11
CA ASN A 135 -13.40 -13.24 -4.42
C ASN A 135 -13.72 -13.60 -5.89
N PRO A 136 -14.84 -14.28 -6.15
CA PRO A 136 -15.26 -14.62 -7.52
C PRO A 136 -15.33 -13.43 -8.48
N SER A 137 -15.63 -12.22 -7.96
CA SER A 137 -15.67 -10.98 -8.74
C SER A 137 -14.32 -10.56 -9.34
N PHE A 138 -13.21 -11.06 -8.79
CA PHE A 138 -11.86 -10.76 -9.26
C PHE A 138 -11.21 -11.94 -10.02
N ASN A 139 -12.00 -12.96 -10.39
CA ASN A 139 -11.51 -14.14 -11.10
C ASN A 139 -10.29 -14.84 -10.42
N GLY A 140 -10.17 -14.73 -9.09
CA GLY A 140 -9.08 -15.29 -8.31
C GLY A 140 -7.75 -14.50 -8.39
N GLN A 141 -7.72 -13.38 -9.09
CA GLN A 141 -6.53 -12.50 -9.21
C GLN A 141 -6.18 -11.77 -7.91
N ASP A 142 -7.12 -11.72 -6.99
CA ASP A 142 -7.02 -11.07 -5.68
C ASP A 142 -6.42 -11.95 -4.59
N LYS A 143 -6.29 -13.26 -4.84
CA LYS A 143 -5.88 -14.23 -3.82
C LYS A 143 -4.37 -14.19 -3.57
N PHE A 144 -3.97 -14.19 -2.30
CA PHE A 144 -2.58 -14.32 -1.90
C PHE A 144 -2.01 -15.69 -2.30
N THR A 145 -0.89 -15.67 -3.02
CA THR A 145 -0.22 -16.88 -3.53
C THR A 145 1.25 -16.90 -3.15
N SER A 146 1.93 -18.02 -3.35
CA SER A 146 3.38 -18.12 -3.19
C SER A 146 4.17 -17.25 -4.18
N ASN A 147 3.52 -16.76 -5.24
CA ASN A 147 4.10 -15.89 -6.25
C ASN A 147 3.98 -14.39 -5.90
N PHE A 148 3.62 -14.06 -4.67
CA PHE A 148 3.32 -12.70 -4.21
C PHE A 148 4.41 -11.65 -4.55
N ILE A 149 5.68 -12.06 -4.68
CA ILE A 149 6.79 -11.17 -5.05
C ILE A 149 6.60 -10.58 -6.45
N ASN A 150 6.10 -11.39 -7.41
CA ASN A 150 5.79 -10.95 -8.77
C ASN A 150 4.47 -10.18 -8.87
N GLU A 151 3.76 -10.07 -7.75
CA GLU A 151 2.50 -9.34 -7.63
C GLU A 151 2.66 -8.02 -6.88
N LEU A 152 3.90 -7.65 -6.48
CA LEU A 152 4.16 -6.38 -5.83
C LEU A 152 4.13 -5.24 -6.85
N GLY A 153 3.37 -4.20 -6.55
CA GLY A 153 3.55 -2.91 -7.22
C GLY A 153 4.81 -2.24 -6.72
N MET A 154 5.70 -1.82 -7.62
CA MET A 154 6.97 -1.20 -7.25
C MET A 154 7.15 0.13 -7.97
N GLY A 155 7.72 1.09 -7.26
CA GLY A 155 8.03 2.40 -7.81
C GLY A 155 9.20 3.07 -7.12
N ALA A 156 9.75 4.05 -7.79
CA ALA A 156 10.84 4.86 -7.27
C ALA A 156 10.57 6.35 -7.54
N GLY A 157 11.22 7.22 -6.79
CA GLY A 157 11.00 8.64 -6.96
C GLY A 157 11.99 9.50 -6.22
N VAL A 158 11.78 10.80 -6.40
CA VAL A 158 12.51 11.86 -5.74
C VAL A 158 11.55 12.73 -4.96
N GLY A 159 12.05 13.39 -3.93
CA GLY A 159 11.17 14.25 -3.15
C GLY A 159 11.89 15.41 -2.49
N LEU A 160 11.13 16.45 -2.23
CA LEU A 160 11.52 17.63 -1.47
C LEU A 160 10.82 17.64 -0.11
N ARG A 161 11.58 17.93 0.93
CA ARG A 161 11.09 18.11 2.31
C ARG A 161 11.44 19.52 2.77
N ILE A 162 10.44 20.22 3.24
CA ILE A 162 10.58 21.53 3.88
C ILE A 162 10.36 21.32 5.37
N ASP A 163 11.46 21.28 6.14
CA ASP A 163 11.46 20.92 7.56
C ASP A 163 11.72 22.18 8.39
N VAL A 164 10.65 22.77 8.91
CA VAL A 164 10.72 23.97 9.76
C VAL A 164 10.28 23.59 11.17
N GLN A 165 11.25 23.52 12.09
CA GLN A 165 11.01 23.26 13.52
C GLN A 165 10.15 22.01 13.82
N GLY A 166 10.31 20.95 13.02
CA GLY A 166 9.57 19.70 13.17
C GLY A 166 8.26 19.64 12.38
N PHE A 167 7.83 20.74 11.77
CA PHE A 167 6.75 20.72 10.78
C PHE A 167 7.34 20.44 9.40
N VAL A 168 6.98 19.32 8.82
CA VAL A 168 7.52 18.87 7.54
C VAL A 168 6.44 18.92 6.48
N ILE A 169 6.69 19.67 5.41
CA ILE A 169 5.91 19.62 4.18
C ILE A 169 6.69 18.79 3.17
N ARG A 170 6.02 17.86 2.52
CA ARG A 170 6.63 16.91 1.62
C ARG A 170 5.96 16.93 0.24
N PHE A 171 6.80 16.99 -0.78
CA PHE A 171 6.44 16.81 -2.19
C PHE A 171 7.23 15.63 -2.74
N ASP A 172 6.56 14.60 -3.20
CA ASP A 172 7.19 13.41 -3.80
C ASP A 172 6.70 13.25 -5.23
N LEU A 173 7.64 13.06 -6.15
CA LEU A 173 7.37 12.69 -7.53
C LEU A 173 7.86 11.25 -7.71
N ALA A 174 6.96 10.34 -8.02
CA ALA A 174 7.23 8.90 -8.11
C ALA A 174 6.70 8.32 -9.41
N ALA A 175 7.45 7.38 -9.98
CA ALA A 175 7.05 6.63 -11.16
C ALA A 175 7.04 5.13 -10.87
N PRO A 176 6.02 4.38 -11.32
CA PRO A 176 6.03 2.93 -11.22
C PRO A 176 7.03 2.34 -12.22
N PHE A 177 7.69 1.26 -11.83
CA PHE A 177 8.54 0.46 -12.70
C PHE A 177 8.13 -1.01 -12.73
N HIS A 178 7.24 -1.43 -11.82
CA HIS A 178 6.59 -2.74 -11.86
C HIS A 178 5.13 -2.60 -11.44
N ASP A 179 4.23 -2.92 -12.37
CA ASP A 179 2.78 -2.85 -12.17
C ASP A 179 2.17 -4.26 -12.26
N PRO A 180 1.68 -4.83 -11.16
CA PRO A 180 1.10 -6.18 -11.15
C PRO A 180 -0.21 -6.28 -11.92
N GLY A 181 -0.89 -5.17 -12.20
CA GLY A 181 -2.12 -5.13 -12.99
C GLY A 181 -1.89 -5.35 -14.48
N LEU A 182 -0.65 -5.24 -14.96
CA LEU A 182 -0.31 -5.51 -16.35
C LEU A 182 -0.13 -7.02 -16.61
N PRO A 183 -0.25 -7.46 -17.87
CA PRO A 183 0.06 -8.82 -18.27
C PRO A 183 1.46 -9.26 -17.81
N GLU A 184 1.66 -10.53 -17.49
CA GLU A 184 2.88 -11.03 -16.83
C GLU A 184 4.18 -10.66 -17.55
N GLY A 185 4.17 -10.59 -18.89
CA GLY A 185 5.32 -10.17 -19.70
C GLY A 185 5.55 -8.67 -19.78
N GLU A 186 4.61 -7.85 -19.34
CA GLU A 186 4.61 -6.38 -19.48
C GLU A 186 4.65 -5.65 -18.13
N ARG A 187 4.76 -6.37 -17.02
CA ARG A 187 4.76 -5.79 -15.66
C ARG A 187 5.94 -4.88 -15.37
N LEU A 188 7.10 -5.13 -15.98
CA LEU A 188 8.25 -4.25 -15.92
C LEU A 188 8.07 -3.13 -16.94
N ASP A 189 7.45 -2.05 -16.50
CA ASP A 189 7.12 -0.88 -17.32
C ASP A 189 7.55 0.39 -16.60
N PHE A 190 8.60 1.03 -17.12
CA PHE A 190 9.16 2.27 -16.55
C PHE A 190 8.38 3.48 -17.06
N ARG A 191 7.28 3.83 -16.40
CA ARG A 191 6.40 4.96 -16.76
C ARG A 191 6.89 6.28 -16.17
N PHE A 192 7.97 6.82 -16.72
CA PHE A 192 8.47 8.14 -16.32
C PHE A 192 7.73 9.32 -16.94
N ASP A 193 6.91 9.08 -17.92
CA ASP A 193 6.06 10.03 -18.64
C ASP A 193 4.74 10.36 -17.89
N ASP A 194 4.32 9.49 -16.97
CA ASP A 194 3.14 9.70 -16.13
C ASP A 194 3.46 9.53 -14.63
N PRO A 195 4.26 10.42 -14.05
CA PRO A 195 4.65 10.32 -12.65
C PRO A 195 3.53 10.78 -11.71
N VAL A 196 3.38 10.12 -10.58
CA VAL A 196 2.45 10.48 -9.51
C VAL A 196 3.08 11.54 -8.61
N LEU A 197 2.43 12.71 -8.52
CA LEU A 197 2.80 13.76 -7.57
C LEU A 197 2.03 13.57 -6.26
N ASN A 198 2.76 13.39 -5.16
CA ASN A 198 2.20 13.30 -3.83
C ASN A 198 2.54 14.54 -3.01
N PHE A 199 1.53 15.11 -2.36
CA PHE A 199 1.66 16.12 -1.32
C PHE A 199 1.30 15.50 0.03
N ALA A 200 2.12 15.74 1.06
CA ALA A 200 1.84 15.24 2.40
C ALA A 200 2.48 16.11 3.48
N ILE A 201 1.95 16.01 4.70
CA ILE A 201 2.50 16.63 5.90
C ILE A 201 3.12 15.54 6.77
N GLY A 202 4.34 15.76 7.24
CA GLY A 202 5.13 14.78 7.98
C GLY A 202 6.01 13.89 7.10
N TYR A 203 6.83 13.07 7.75
CA TYR A 203 7.62 12.04 7.05
C TYR A 203 6.74 10.84 6.67
N SER A 204 7.14 10.09 5.65
CA SER A 204 6.40 8.90 5.17
C SER A 204 6.41 7.76 6.18
N PHE A 205 7.51 7.63 6.90
CA PHE A 205 7.73 6.60 7.94
C PHE A 205 8.97 6.98 8.76
#